data_5d4575c6ba2346b5ee2a1a2645d96817
#
_entry.id   5d4575c6ba2346b5ee2a1a2645d96817
#
_cell.length_a   1.000
_cell.length_b   1.000
_cell.length_c   1.000
_cell.angle_alpha   90.00
_cell.angle_beta   90.00
_cell.angle_gamma   90.00
#
_symmetry.space_group_name_H-M   'P 1'
#
loop_
_entity.id
_entity.type
_entity.pdbx_description
1 polymer ?
#
loop_
_entity_poly.entity_id
_entity_poly.type
_entity_poly.pdbx_seq_one_letter_code
_entity_poly.pdbx_strand_id
1 'polypeptide(L)'
;GPEAWLMIKAMESGSGSLSTTHAASAADAMDKLVTCCMEAGRHVSSELAARKLGRAIDLVVHIRLDNTIDVDGTRHRRRAVSEIVAVGQGEVDLGYALTTVFSPVPNAPASPTLLPDHLRVLAHHGFDIDTFHAQATGARR
;
A
#
# COMPACT_ATOMS: atom_id res chain seq x y z
N GLY A 1 3.50 -17.88 -0.28
CA GLY A 1 3.85 -19.06 -1.01
C GLY A 1 3.75 -18.87 -2.52
N PRO A 2 3.88 -19.92 -3.32
CA PRO A 2 3.89 -19.84 -4.78
C PRO A 2 2.60 -19.29 -5.39
N GLU A 3 1.51 -19.24 -4.62
CA GLU A 3 0.23 -18.64 -5.01
C GLU A 3 0.36 -17.13 -5.32
N ALA A 4 1.32 -16.45 -4.69
CA ALA A 4 1.57 -15.03 -4.95
C ALA A 4 1.95 -14.77 -6.42
N TRP A 5 2.70 -15.66 -7.02
CA TRP A 5 3.07 -15.57 -8.44
C TRP A 5 1.86 -15.74 -9.36
N LEU A 6 0.95 -16.65 -9.03
CA LEU A 6 -0.29 -16.84 -9.78
C LEU A 6 -1.24 -15.64 -9.60
N MET A 7 -1.29 -15.08 -8.39
CA MET A 7 -2.07 -13.87 -8.10
C MET A 7 -1.61 -12.71 -8.99
N ILE A 8 -0.30 -12.46 -9.10
CA ILE A 8 0.23 -11.39 -9.96
C ILE A 8 -0.19 -11.60 -11.42
N LYS A 9 -0.08 -12.82 -11.93
CA LYS A 9 -0.52 -13.12 -13.29
C LYS A 9 -2.00 -12.84 -13.52
N ALA A 10 -2.83 -13.13 -12.52
CA ALA A 10 -4.25 -12.81 -12.59
C ALA A 10 -4.50 -11.29 -12.55
N MET A 11 -3.75 -10.54 -11.73
CA MET A 11 -3.83 -9.08 -11.65
C MET A 11 -3.44 -8.40 -12.97
N GLU A 12 -2.48 -8.94 -13.70
CA GLU A 12 -2.05 -8.42 -15.01
C GLU A 12 -3.14 -8.55 -16.10
N SER A 13 -4.22 -9.29 -15.85
CA SER A 13 -5.34 -9.43 -16.81
C SER A 13 -6.22 -8.17 -16.94
N GLY A 14 -6.02 -7.15 -16.14
CA GLY A 14 -6.64 -5.82 -16.29
C GLY A 14 -8.04 -5.66 -15.72
N SER A 15 -8.55 -6.63 -14.96
CA SER A 15 -9.93 -6.58 -14.42
C SER A 15 -10.07 -5.84 -13.09
N GLY A 16 -9.01 -5.28 -12.56
CA GLY A 16 -8.95 -4.81 -11.18
C GLY A 16 -8.98 -5.99 -10.19
N SER A 17 -8.29 -5.85 -9.07
CA SER A 17 -8.19 -6.92 -8.09
C SER A 17 -7.98 -6.35 -6.68
N LEU A 18 -8.37 -7.14 -5.70
CA LEU A 18 -8.14 -6.86 -4.29
C LEU A 18 -7.65 -8.14 -3.62
N SER A 19 -6.54 -8.04 -2.89
CA SER A 19 -6.02 -9.14 -2.08
C SER A 19 -5.54 -8.64 -0.73
N THR A 20 -5.36 -9.54 0.22
CA THR A 20 -4.91 -9.20 1.57
C THR A 20 -3.70 -10.04 1.97
N THR A 21 -2.82 -9.46 2.76
CA THR A 21 -1.70 -10.14 3.38
C THR A 21 -1.42 -9.53 4.75
N HIS A 22 -0.74 -10.28 5.62
CA HIS A 22 -0.28 -9.78 6.90
C HIS A 22 1.14 -9.23 6.76
N ALA A 23 1.34 -7.97 7.14
CA ALA A 23 2.63 -7.31 7.18
C ALA A 23 2.62 -6.20 8.25
N ALA A 24 3.77 -5.77 8.69
CA ALA A 24 3.91 -4.70 9.69
C ALA A 24 3.77 -3.30 9.08
N SER A 25 4.00 -3.17 7.78
CA SER A 25 3.87 -1.93 7.02
C SER A 25 3.54 -2.22 5.56
N ALA A 26 3.24 -1.19 4.78
CA ALA A 26 3.04 -1.32 3.33
C ALA A 26 4.34 -1.77 2.62
N ALA A 27 5.50 -1.25 3.03
CA ALA A 27 6.78 -1.66 2.49
C ALA A 27 7.09 -3.13 2.79
N ASP A 28 6.88 -3.58 4.04
CA ASP A 28 7.05 -4.98 4.42
C ASP A 28 6.11 -5.91 3.65
N ALA A 29 4.90 -5.45 3.31
CA ALA A 29 3.98 -6.21 2.47
C ALA A 29 4.56 -6.46 1.08
N MET A 30 5.16 -5.44 0.47
CA MET A 30 5.80 -5.56 -0.84
C MET A 30 7.00 -6.51 -0.81
N ASP A 31 7.89 -6.38 0.18
CA ASP A 31 9.06 -7.26 0.35
C ASP A 31 8.65 -8.71 0.57
N LYS A 32 7.62 -8.93 1.39
CA LYS A 32 7.03 -10.24 1.59
C LYS A 32 6.48 -10.84 0.30
N LEU A 33 5.78 -10.03 -0.51
CA LEU A 33 5.25 -10.49 -1.79
C LEU A 33 6.36 -10.88 -2.77
N VAL A 34 7.46 -10.12 -2.84
CA VAL A 34 8.65 -10.49 -3.62
C VAL A 34 9.15 -11.87 -3.19
N THR A 35 9.35 -12.07 -1.90
CA THR A 35 9.81 -13.35 -1.34
C THR A 35 8.86 -14.50 -1.68
N CYS A 36 7.54 -14.29 -1.50
CA CYS A 36 6.54 -15.30 -1.83
C CYS A 36 6.51 -15.64 -3.33
N CYS A 37 6.78 -14.67 -4.21
CA CYS A 37 6.87 -14.93 -5.65
C CYS A 37 8.07 -15.79 -6.02
N MET A 38 9.20 -15.59 -5.34
CA MET A 38 10.42 -16.40 -5.55
C MET A 38 10.22 -17.88 -5.19
N GLU A 39 9.28 -18.18 -4.29
CA GLU A 39 8.92 -19.56 -3.93
C GLU A 39 8.24 -20.34 -5.09
N ALA A 40 7.80 -19.64 -6.15
CA ALA A 40 7.24 -20.29 -7.34
C ALA A 40 8.28 -21.08 -8.14
N GLY A 41 9.56 -20.86 -7.90
CA GLY A 41 10.64 -21.64 -8.48
C GLY A 41 11.86 -20.81 -8.86
N ARG A 42 12.94 -21.49 -9.20
CA ARG A 42 14.25 -20.87 -9.53
C ARG A 42 14.22 -19.93 -10.74
N HIS A 43 13.16 -19.99 -11.55
CA HIS A 43 12.98 -19.10 -12.70
C HIS A 43 12.45 -17.72 -12.30
N VAL A 44 12.06 -17.50 -11.04
CA VAL A 44 11.58 -16.21 -10.53
C VAL A 44 12.67 -15.60 -9.68
N SER A 45 13.40 -14.64 -10.26
CA SER A 45 14.34 -13.84 -9.49
C SER A 45 13.62 -12.73 -8.69
N SER A 46 14.31 -12.16 -7.70
CA SER A 46 13.79 -11.01 -6.94
C SER A 46 13.49 -9.80 -7.83
N GLU A 47 14.35 -9.53 -8.82
CA GLU A 47 14.19 -8.43 -9.77
C GLU A 47 12.96 -8.64 -10.68
N LEU A 48 12.75 -9.89 -11.15
CA LEU A 48 11.58 -10.23 -11.94
C LEU A 48 10.29 -10.07 -11.12
N ALA A 49 10.29 -10.58 -9.89
CA ALA A 49 9.16 -10.47 -8.97
C ALA A 49 8.84 -9.01 -8.66
N ALA A 50 9.83 -8.21 -8.28
CA ALA A 50 9.66 -6.79 -7.98
C ALA A 50 9.10 -6.00 -9.17
N ARG A 51 9.63 -6.23 -10.36
CA ARG A 51 9.16 -5.58 -11.59
C ARG A 51 7.72 -5.94 -11.93
N LYS A 52 7.33 -7.21 -11.74
CA LYS A 52 5.96 -7.67 -11.94
C LYS A 52 4.99 -7.07 -10.91
N LEU A 53 5.39 -7.01 -9.64
CA LEU A 53 4.62 -6.37 -8.58
C LEU A 53 4.41 -4.88 -8.85
N GLY A 54 5.46 -4.17 -9.28
CA GLY A 54 5.37 -2.75 -9.63
C GLY A 54 4.41 -2.43 -10.78
N ARG A 55 4.08 -3.41 -11.61
CA ARG A 55 3.10 -3.28 -12.70
C ARG A 55 1.68 -3.71 -12.31
N ALA A 56 1.59 -4.65 -11.37
CA ALA A 56 0.33 -5.30 -11.02
C ALA A 56 -0.38 -4.64 -9.85
N ILE A 57 0.35 -3.93 -8.98
CA ILE A 57 -0.19 -3.32 -7.76
C ILE A 57 -0.18 -1.80 -7.93
N ASP A 58 -1.32 -1.18 -7.68
CA ASP A 58 -1.48 0.29 -7.73
C ASP A 58 -1.33 0.90 -6.33
N LEU A 59 -1.96 0.29 -5.33
CA LEU A 59 -2.00 0.79 -3.96
C LEU A 59 -1.80 -0.34 -2.95
N VAL A 60 -1.09 -0.02 -1.88
CA VAL A 60 -1.05 -0.84 -0.66
C VAL A 60 -1.67 -0.04 0.47
N VAL A 61 -2.73 -0.60 1.06
CA VAL A 61 -3.45 0.00 2.19
C VAL A 61 -3.13 -0.82 3.44
N HIS A 62 -2.42 -0.22 4.39
CA HIS A 62 -2.10 -0.86 5.66
C HIS A 62 -3.14 -0.49 6.72
N ILE A 63 -3.73 -1.51 7.34
CA ILE A 63 -4.74 -1.35 8.40
C ILE A 63 -4.14 -1.80 9.72
N ARG A 64 -4.18 -0.91 10.72
CA ARG A 64 -3.72 -1.17 12.08
C ARG A 64 -4.90 -1.47 13.00
N LEU A 65 -4.71 -2.41 13.89
CA LEU A 65 -5.61 -2.66 15.01
C LEU A 65 -5.00 -2.04 16.28
N ASP A 66 -5.61 -0.97 16.76
CA ASP A 66 -5.25 -0.34 18.03
C ASP A 66 -6.09 -0.91 19.17
N ASN A 67 -5.42 -1.36 20.21
CA ASN A 67 -6.05 -1.76 21.46
C ASN A 67 -5.67 -0.71 22.51
N THR A 68 -6.65 0.05 22.96
CA THR A 68 -6.48 1.04 24.04
C THR A 68 -7.30 0.64 25.25
N ILE A 69 -6.81 1.02 26.42
CA ILE A 69 -7.52 0.84 27.70
C ILE A 69 -7.69 2.22 28.31
N ASP A 70 -8.92 2.61 28.57
CA ASP A 70 -9.23 3.87 29.21
C ASP A 70 -8.85 3.87 30.71
N VAL A 71 -8.90 5.04 31.32
CA VAL A 71 -8.60 5.25 32.76
C VAL A 71 -9.51 4.42 33.66
N ASP A 72 -10.73 4.12 33.21
CA ASP A 72 -11.73 3.26 33.91
C ASP A 72 -11.55 1.76 33.65
N GLY A 73 -10.52 1.38 32.85
CA GLY A 73 -10.25 -0.02 32.48
C GLY A 73 -11.05 -0.53 31.29
N THR A 74 -11.84 0.33 30.62
CA THR A 74 -12.59 -0.07 29.42
C THR A 74 -11.65 -0.31 28.24
N ARG A 75 -11.78 -1.45 27.58
CA ARG A 75 -10.99 -1.83 26.41
C ARG A 75 -11.66 -1.37 25.12
N HIS A 76 -10.93 -0.64 24.32
CA HIS A 76 -11.34 -0.23 22.97
C HIS A 76 -10.48 -0.93 21.92
N ARG A 77 -11.15 -1.48 20.90
CA ARG A 77 -10.51 -2.06 19.72
C ARG A 77 -10.92 -1.24 18.51
N ARG A 78 -9.97 -0.53 17.95
CA ARG A 78 -10.19 0.32 16.78
C ARG A 78 -9.33 -0.14 15.63
N ARG A 79 -9.96 -0.37 14.48
CA ARG A 79 -9.23 -0.53 13.22
C ARG A 79 -9.19 0.81 12.51
N ALA A 80 -8.00 1.19 12.05
CA ALA A 80 -7.81 2.41 11.27
C ALA A 80 -6.83 2.13 10.13
N VAL A 81 -7.02 2.82 9.01
CA VAL A 81 -6.01 2.88 7.97
C VAL A 81 -4.82 3.65 8.55
N SER A 82 -3.67 2.99 8.64
CA SER A 82 -2.45 3.58 9.21
C SER A 82 -1.53 4.18 8.16
N GLU A 83 -1.59 3.68 6.93
CA GLU A 83 -0.89 4.26 5.78
C GLU A 83 -1.50 3.80 4.47
N ILE A 84 -1.33 4.61 3.43
CA ILE A 84 -1.60 4.25 2.05
C ILE A 84 -0.37 4.61 1.23
N VAL A 85 0.14 3.63 0.49
CA VAL A 85 1.31 3.78 -0.37
C VAL A 85 0.92 3.48 -1.80
N ALA A 86 1.23 4.40 -2.71
CA ALA A 86 1.13 4.18 -4.14
C ALA A 86 2.34 3.40 -4.63
N VAL A 87 2.10 2.41 -5.46
CA VAL A 87 3.13 1.60 -6.09
C VAL A 87 3.26 2.06 -7.54
N GLY A 88 4.49 2.34 -7.96
CA GLY A 88 4.80 2.70 -9.34
C GLY A 88 5.91 1.82 -9.88
N GLN A 89 6.19 1.95 -11.18
CA GLN A 89 7.36 1.34 -11.77
C GLN A 89 8.60 2.06 -11.26
N GLY A 90 9.53 1.31 -10.69
CA GLY A 90 10.83 1.80 -10.27
C GLY A 90 11.79 1.98 -11.45
N GLU A 91 12.97 2.50 -11.16
CA GLU A 91 14.08 2.44 -12.08
C GLU A 91 14.44 0.97 -12.38
N VAL A 92 15.18 0.75 -13.46
CA VAL A 92 15.44 -0.60 -14.04
C VAL A 92 15.93 -1.61 -13.01
N ASP A 93 16.67 -1.17 -12.00
CA ASP A 93 17.27 -2.03 -10.98
C ASP A 93 16.44 -2.24 -9.72
N LEU A 94 15.42 -1.40 -9.47
CA LEU A 94 14.63 -1.43 -8.23
C LEU A 94 13.24 -2.09 -8.38
N GLY A 95 12.80 -2.34 -9.63
CA GLY A 95 11.57 -3.05 -9.92
C GLY A 95 10.27 -2.31 -9.61
N TYR A 96 10.15 -1.62 -8.49
CA TYR A 96 9.02 -0.75 -8.13
C TYR A 96 9.51 0.45 -7.30
N ALA A 97 8.68 1.49 -7.28
CA ALA A 97 8.85 2.66 -6.43
C ALA A 97 7.62 2.83 -5.53
N LEU A 98 7.84 3.23 -4.29
CA LEU A 98 6.78 3.47 -3.30
C LEU A 98 6.67 4.96 -3.00
N THR A 99 5.46 5.49 -3.08
CA THR A 99 5.15 6.87 -2.71
C THR A 99 4.09 6.87 -1.62
N THR A 100 4.41 7.42 -0.45
CA THR A 100 3.46 7.53 0.65
C THR A 100 2.41 8.59 0.32
N VAL A 101 1.16 8.16 0.21
CA VAL A 101 0.00 9.05 -0.05
C VAL A 101 -0.62 9.49 1.27
N PHE A 102 -0.77 8.56 2.21
CA PHE A 102 -1.18 8.84 3.58
C PHE A 102 -0.15 8.22 4.54
N SER A 103 0.40 9.04 5.42
CA SER A 103 1.43 8.62 6.37
C SER A 103 0.86 8.25 7.74
N PRO A 104 1.53 7.34 8.47
CA PRO A 104 1.11 6.97 9.81
C PRO A 104 1.12 8.16 10.78
N VAL A 105 0.10 8.19 11.64
CA VAL A 105 0.01 9.14 12.76
C VAL A 105 -0.25 8.33 14.03
N PRO A 106 0.50 8.56 15.12
CA PRO A 106 0.29 7.86 16.38
C PRO A 106 -1.14 8.07 16.90
N ASN A 107 -1.84 6.98 17.25
CA ASN A 107 -3.18 6.97 17.82
C ASN A 107 -4.27 7.69 16.99
N ALA A 108 -4.05 7.86 15.69
CA ALA A 108 -4.95 8.53 14.76
C ALA A 108 -4.96 7.82 13.39
N PRO A 109 -5.96 8.05 12.56
CA PRO A 109 -5.93 7.64 11.17
C PRO A 109 -4.75 8.30 10.42
N ALA A 110 -4.33 7.67 9.32
CA ALA A 110 -3.28 8.19 8.47
C ALA A 110 -3.58 9.61 7.97
N SER A 111 -2.53 10.41 7.85
CA SER A 111 -2.62 11.80 7.38
C SER A 111 -2.16 11.92 5.93
N PRO A 112 -2.87 12.70 5.08
CA PRO A 112 -2.48 12.89 3.69
C PRO A 112 -1.12 13.58 3.56
N THR A 113 -0.33 13.17 2.57
CA THR A 113 1.01 13.72 2.32
C THR A 113 1.18 14.17 0.88
N LEU A 114 1.29 13.24 -0.06
CA LEU A 114 1.56 13.49 -1.46
C LEU A 114 0.65 12.64 -2.34
N LEU A 115 0.02 13.27 -3.33
CA LEU A 115 -0.73 12.55 -4.36
C LEU A 115 0.15 12.45 -5.62
N PRO A 116 0.59 11.24 -6.03
CA PRO A 116 1.29 11.05 -7.28
C PRO A 116 0.43 11.50 -8.48
N ASP A 117 1.09 12.03 -9.52
CA ASP A 117 0.39 12.57 -10.69
C ASP A 117 -0.54 11.55 -11.36
N HIS A 118 -0.12 10.28 -11.45
CA HIS A 118 -0.92 9.24 -12.07
C HIS A 118 -2.23 8.91 -11.30
N LEU A 119 -2.33 9.28 -10.02
CA LEU A 119 -3.56 9.13 -9.22
C LEU A 119 -4.52 10.31 -9.32
N ARG A 120 -4.15 11.40 -10.01
CA ARG A 120 -5.05 12.55 -10.22
C ARG A 120 -6.30 12.18 -11.01
N VAL A 121 -6.25 11.11 -11.79
CA VAL A 121 -7.41 10.53 -12.49
C VAL A 121 -8.55 10.17 -11.53
N LEU A 122 -8.27 9.92 -10.26
CA LEU A 122 -9.28 9.61 -9.24
C LEU A 122 -10.29 10.76 -9.03
N ALA A 123 -9.94 12.00 -9.40
CA ALA A 123 -10.89 13.12 -9.39
C ALA A 123 -12.10 12.86 -10.30
N HIS A 124 -11.93 12.16 -11.42
CA HIS A 124 -13.03 11.76 -12.31
C HIS A 124 -13.97 10.73 -11.67
N HIS A 125 -13.54 10.11 -10.58
CA HIS A 125 -14.29 9.10 -9.82
C HIS A 125 -14.75 9.63 -8.45
N GLY A 126 -14.71 10.95 -8.25
CA GLY A 126 -15.22 11.60 -7.04
C GLY A 126 -14.21 11.78 -5.90
N PHE A 127 -12.92 11.56 -6.15
CA PHE A 127 -11.90 11.87 -5.16
C PHE A 127 -11.66 13.39 -5.10
N ASP A 128 -11.81 13.98 -3.91
CA ASP A 128 -11.63 15.42 -3.67
C ASP A 128 -10.14 15.76 -3.48
N ILE A 129 -9.48 16.08 -4.60
CA ILE A 129 -8.05 16.43 -4.61
C ILE A 129 -7.78 17.73 -3.83
N ASP A 130 -8.67 18.70 -3.90
CA ASP A 130 -8.48 20.00 -3.24
C ASP A 130 -8.52 19.83 -1.71
N THR A 131 -9.47 19.07 -1.20
CA THR A 131 -9.52 18.71 0.22
C THR A 131 -8.29 17.90 0.64
N PHE A 132 -7.84 16.95 -0.18
CA PHE A 132 -6.61 16.21 0.08
C PHE A 132 -5.40 17.15 0.25
N HIS A 133 -5.19 18.07 -0.68
CA HIS A 133 -4.08 19.02 -0.62
C HIS A 133 -4.18 19.99 0.55
N ALA A 134 -5.38 20.47 0.85
CA ALA A 134 -5.61 21.34 2.00
C ALA A 134 -5.24 20.65 3.33
N GLN A 135 -5.65 19.40 3.50
CA GLN A 135 -5.30 18.59 4.69
C GLN A 135 -3.80 18.28 4.74
N ALA A 136 -3.17 17.95 3.61
CA ALA A 136 -1.73 17.69 3.54
C ALA A 136 -0.91 18.94 3.92
N THR A 137 -1.32 20.13 3.50
CA THR A 137 -0.67 21.40 3.85
C THR A 137 -0.91 21.77 5.32
N GLY A 138 -2.12 21.57 5.85
CA GLY A 138 -2.47 21.84 7.25
C GLY A 138 -1.73 20.93 8.24
N ALA A 139 -1.49 19.68 7.90
CA ALA A 139 -0.77 18.72 8.74
C ALA A 139 0.73 19.04 8.92
N ARG A 140 1.30 19.91 8.07
CA ARG A 140 2.71 20.34 8.13
C ARG A 140 2.94 21.57 9.00
N ARG A 141 1.89 22.18 9.54
CA ARG A 141 1.94 23.30 10.48
C ARG A 141 1.78 22.79 11.90
#